data_3c03ca35a688bb2c400578b2252dbd00
#
_entry.id   3c03ca35a688bb2c400578b2252dbd00
#
_cell.length_a   1.000
_cell.length_b   1.000
_cell.length_c   1.000
_cell.angle_alpha   90.00
_cell.angle_beta   90.00
_cell.angle_gamma   90.00
#
_symmetry.space_group_name_H-M   'P 1'
#
loop_
_entity.id
_entity.type
_entity.pdbx_description
1 polymer ?
#
loop_
_entity_poly.entity_id
_entity_poly.type
_entity_poly.pdbx_seq_one_letter_code
_entity_poly.pdbx_strand_id
1 'polypeptide(L)'
;MSLPESLAIQLGLDIPDFDRDGYYGAEYGTMKPFHRVGSLLFLSGHVAQIGAEITHKGRLGQNVTVEEGYQAARRTGLNVLGGIRQAVGSLDRVKGIVRSLNFVVCTP
;
A
#
# COMPACT_ATOMS: atom_id res chain seq x y z
N MET A 1 4.00 -14.42 20.57
CA MET A 1 3.46 -14.01 19.26
C MET A 1 3.93 -12.59 18.96
N SER A 2 4.54 -12.38 17.80
CA SER A 2 5.01 -11.05 17.40
C SER A 2 3.82 -10.19 16.94
N LEU A 3 3.77 -8.95 17.43
CA LEU A 3 2.80 -7.97 16.95
C LEU A 3 3.22 -7.46 15.56
N PRO A 4 2.26 -7.07 14.71
CA PRO A 4 2.57 -6.59 13.36
C PRO A 4 3.60 -5.46 13.29
N GLU A 5 3.54 -4.48 14.19
CA GLU A 5 4.53 -3.39 14.21
C GLU A 5 5.93 -3.89 14.51
N SER A 6 6.07 -4.78 15.50
CA SER A 6 7.38 -5.38 15.83
C SER A 6 7.92 -6.20 14.67
N LEU A 7 7.05 -6.94 13.99
CA LEU A 7 7.44 -7.75 12.85
C LEU A 7 7.88 -6.88 11.68
N ALA A 8 7.18 -5.76 11.42
CA ALA A 8 7.55 -4.81 10.38
C ALA A 8 8.96 -4.25 10.62
N ILE A 9 9.28 -3.88 11.86
CA ILE A 9 10.62 -3.40 12.22
C ILE A 9 11.65 -4.51 12.02
N GLN A 10 11.36 -5.71 12.49
CA GLN A 10 12.26 -6.86 12.39
C GLN A 10 12.59 -7.21 10.94
N LEU A 11 11.60 -7.11 10.04
CA LEU A 11 11.77 -7.39 8.62
C LEU A 11 12.36 -6.20 7.86
N GLY A 12 12.54 -5.05 8.50
CA GLY A 12 13.10 -3.86 7.86
C GLY A 12 12.20 -3.29 6.78
N LEU A 13 10.88 -3.35 6.95
CA LEU A 13 9.93 -2.88 5.95
C LEU A 13 9.94 -1.35 5.84
N ASP A 14 10.08 -0.85 4.62
CA ASP A 14 10.01 0.58 4.32
C ASP A 14 8.55 0.99 4.10
N ILE A 15 7.85 1.21 5.20
CA ILE A 15 6.44 1.60 5.18
C ILE A 15 6.35 3.12 5.09
N PRO A 16 5.59 3.68 4.10
CA PRO A 16 5.49 5.12 3.96
C PRO A 16 4.72 5.75 5.12
N ASP A 17 5.08 6.98 5.45
CA ASP A 17 4.40 7.79 6.45
C ASP A 17 3.53 8.83 5.73
N PHE A 18 2.28 8.50 5.49
CA PHE A 18 1.36 9.35 4.75
C PHE A 18 0.89 10.58 5.55
N ASP A 19 1.02 10.56 6.88
CA ASP A 19 0.74 11.74 7.69
C ASP A 19 1.80 12.81 7.49
N ARG A 20 3.07 12.38 7.38
CA ARG A 20 4.20 13.29 7.16
C ARG A 20 4.32 13.71 5.69
N ASP A 21 4.24 12.76 4.78
CA ASP A 21 4.60 12.96 3.37
C ASP A 21 3.41 13.17 2.44
N GLY A 22 2.19 12.99 2.93
CA GLY A 22 0.98 13.09 2.14
C GLY A 22 0.68 11.83 1.32
N TYR A 23 -0.55 11.69 0.91
CA TYR A 23 -1.05 10.52 0.18
C TYR A 23 -0.82 10.73 -1.32
N TYR A 24 0.31 10.22 -1.82
CA TYR A 24 0.68 10.27 -3.25
C TYR A 24 0.70 11.68 -3.86
N GLY A 25 1.04 12.70 -3.05
CA GLY A 25 1.11 14.08 -3.52
C GLY A 25 -0.28 14.69 -3.73
N ALA A 26 -0.31 15.78 -4.51
CA ALA A 26 -1.54 16.58 -4.70
C ALA A 26 -2.48 16.03 -5.77
N GLU A 27 -2.06 15.04 -6.57
CA GLU A 27 -2.85 14.53 -7.70
C GLU A 27 -4.17 13.88 -7.27
N TYR A 28 -4.22 13.38 -6.04
CA TYR A 28 -5.40 12.71 -5.51
C TYR A 28 -6.11 13.56 -4.45
N GLY A 29 -5.99 14.88 -4.53
CA GLY A 29 -6.41 15.81 -3.48
C GLY A 29 -7.87 15.72 -3.06
N THR A 30 -8.76 15.27 -3.94
CA THR A 30 -10.17 15.10 -3.61
C THR A 30 -10.54 13.68 -3.20
N MET A 31 -9.60 12.73 -3.34
CA MET A 31 -9.82 11.34 -2.97
C MET A 31 -9.60 11.15 -1.47
N LYS A 32 -10.58 10.56 -0.81
CA LYS A 32 -10.46 10.20 0.61
C LYS A 32 -9.61 8.94 0.73
N PRO A 33 -8.48 8.95 1.46
CA PRO A 33 -7.59 7.79 1.50
C PRO A 33 -8.17 6.60 2.25
N PHE A 34 -9.06 6.83 3.20
CA PHE A 34 -9.71 5.75 3.93
C PHE A 34 -11.06 6.19 4.47
N HIS A 35 -11.88 5.20 4.82
CA HIS A 35 -13.14 5.43 5.52
C HIS A 35 -13.36 4.32 6.52
N ARG A 36 -13.74 4.70 7.72
CA ARG A 36 -13.96 3.74 8.82
C ARG A 36 -15.43 3.68 9.18
N VAL A 37 -15.96 2.46 9.27
CA VAL A 37 -17.33 2.20 9.70
C VAL A 37 -17.28 1.18 10.82
N GLY A 38 -17.51 1.62 12.05
CA GLY A 38 -17.38 0.75 13.22
C GLY A 38 -15.97 0.17 13.30
N SER A 39 -15.86 -1.15 13.26
CA SER A 39 -14.59 -1.87 13.27
C SER A 39 -14.10 -2.27 11.88
N LEU A 40 -14.75 -1.79 10.82
CA LEU A 40 -14.33 -2.01 9.44
C LEU A 40 -13.57 -0.81 8.90
N LEU A 41 -12.48 -1.07 8.22
CA LEU A 41 -11.68 -0.06 7.54
C LEU A 41 -11.70 -0.31 6.05
N PHE A 42 -12.12 0.70 5.29
CA PHE A 42 -12.09 0.70 3.83
C PHE A 42 -10.97 1.60 3.38
N LEU A 43 -10.04 1.08 2.59
CA LEU A 43 -8.95 1.85 2.01
C LEU A 43 -9.25 2.18 0.56
N SER A 44 -8.86 3.36 0.13
CA SER A 44 -8.77 3.70 -1.30
C SER A 44 -7.66 2.88 -1.94
N GLY A 45 -7.60 2.87 -3.27
CA GLY A 45 -6.63 2.09 -4.01
C GLY A 45 -5.19 2.51 -3.74
N HIS A 46 -4.30 1.55 -3.79
CA HIS A 46 -2.86 1.76 -3.68
C HIS A 46 -2.15 1.19 -4.90
N VAL A 47 -1.06 1.82 -5.27
CA VAL A 47 -0.28 1.48 -6.46
C VAL A 47 1.21 1.47 -6.10
N ALA A 48 2.04 1.00 -7.03
CA ALA A 48 3.49 1.02 -6.88
C ALA A 48 4.01 2.44 -7.11
N GLN A 49 3.96 3.27 -6.08
CA GLN A 49 4.30 4.69 -6.15
C GLN A 49 4.96 5.13 -4.86
N ILE A 50 5.95 6.01 -4.96
CA ILE A 50 6.60 6.65 -3.83
C ILE A 50 6.42 8.15 -4.00
N GLY A 51 5.62 8.78 -3.11
CA GLY A 51 5.23 10.17 -3.30
C GLY A 51 4.50 10.34 -4.62
N ALA A 52 4.96 11.25 -5.48
CA ALA A 52 4.38 11.47 -6.80
C ALA A 52 5.04 10.62 -7.89
N GLU A 53 6.00 9.75 -7.55
CA GLU A 53 6.77 8.98 -8.52
C GLU A 53 6.26 7.55 -8.64
N ILE A 54 5.86 7.15 -9.86
CA ILE A 54 5.45 5.78 -10.19
C ILE A 54 6.73 4.96 -10.36
N THR A 55 6.89 3.90 -9.56
CA THR A 55 8.14 3.13 -9.53
C THR A 55 8.27 2.12 -10.66
N HIS A 56 7.14 1.54 -11.11
CA HIS A 56 7.14 0.50 -12.14
C HIS A 56 5.99 0.77 -13.10
N LYS A 57 6.29 1.51 -14.17
CA LYS A 57 5.29 1.88 -15.15
C LYS A 57 5.35 0.93 -16.33
N GLY A 58 4.21 0.34 -16.66
CA GLY A 58 4.10 -0.51 -17.82
C GLY A 58 3.26 -1.75 -17.58
N ARG A 59 3.43 -2.70 -18.50
CA ARG A 59 2.65 -3.94 -18.56
C ARG A 59 3.59 -5.13 -18.35
N LEU A 60 3.21 -6.02 -17.46
CA LEU A 60 3.96 -7.24 -17.17
C LEU A 60 4.08 -8.10 -18.43
N GLY A 61 5.29 -8.51 -18.74
CA GLY A 61 5.58 -9.29 -19.95
C GLY A 61 5.91 -8.45 -21.18
N GLN A 62 5.69 -7.14 -21.14
CA GLN A 62 6.02 -6.23 -22.24
C GLN A 62 7.18 -5.32 -21.89
N ASN A 63 6.99 -4.45 -20.91
CA ASN A 63 8.02 -3.52 -20.46
C ASN A 63 8.31 -3.61 -18.95
N VAL A 64 7.68 -4.57 -18.28
CA VAL A 64 7.92 -4.89 -16.87
C VAL A 64 8.16 -6.40 -16.78
N THR A 65 9.31 -6.79 -16.23
CA THR A 65 9.63 -8.20 -16.04
C THR A 65 8.86 -8.77 -14.84
N VAL A 66 8.83 -10.11 -14.73
CA VAL A 66 8.20 -10.79 -13.59
C VAL A 66 8.84 -10.34 -12.28
N GLU A 67 10.17 -10.20 -12.24
CA GLU A 67 10.89 -9.76 -11.05
C GLU A 67 10.53 -8.31 -10.70
N GLU A 68 10.46 -7.44 -11.69
CA GLU A 68 10.02 -6.06 -11.49
C GLU A 68 8.57 -5.98 -11.04
N GLY A 69 7.72 -6.86 -11.58
CA GLY A 69 6.32 -6.98 -11.16
C GLY A 69 6.20 -7.39 -9.70
N TYR A 70 7.05 -8.31 -9.26
CA TYR A 70 7.13 -8.69 -7.85
C TYR A 70 7.49 -7.50 -6.98
N GLN A 71 8.48 -6.71 -7.37
CA GLN A 71 8.89 -5.52 -6.62
C GLN A 71 7.78 -4.46 -6.62
N ALA A 72 7.06 -4.30 -7.72
CA ALA A 72 5.92 -3.40 -7.78
C ALA A 72 4.81 -3.83 -6.81
N ALA A 73 4.48 -5.11 -6.77
CA ALA A 73 3.48 -5.65 -5.85
C ALA A 73 3.92 -5.46 -4.40
N ARG A 74 5.21 -5.69 -4.12
CA ARG A 74 5.77 -5.46 -2.79
C ARG A 74 5.63 -3.98 -2.38
N ARG A 75 5.97 -3.04 -3.27
CA ARG A 75 5.81 -1.60 -3.00
C ARG A 75 4.35 -1.26 -2.74
N THR A 76 3.44 -1.80 -3.53
CA THR A 76 2.00 -1.61 -3.32
C THR A 76 1.56 -2.11 -1.95
N GLY A 77 2.02 -3.28 -1.54
CA GLY A 77 1.74 -3.84 -0.21
C GLY A 77 2.25 -2.95 0.92
N LEU A 78 3.47 -2.42 0.78
CA LEU A 78 4.02 -1.49 1.75
C LEU A 78 3.17 -0.21 1.85
N ASN A 79 2.67 0.27 0.72
CA ASN A 79 1.80 1.43 0.68
C ASN A 79 0.45 1.15 1.37
N VAL A 80 -0.10 -0.05 1.21
CA VAL A 80 -1.30 -0.48 1.93
C VAL A 80 -1.06 -0.44 3.44
N LEU A 81 0.08 -0.96 3.90
CA LEU A 81 0.44 -0.90 5.33
C LEU A 81 0.54 0.54 5.82
N GLY A 82 1.11 1.43 5.01
CA GLY A 82 1.17 2.86 5.32
C GLY A 82 -0.22 3.48 5.43
N GLY A 83 -1.14 3.10 4.54
CA GLY A 83 -2.53 3.57 4.58
C GLY A 83 -3.26 3.09 5.83
N ILE A 84 -3.04 1.85 6.23
CA ILE A 84 -3.64 1.31 7.46
C ILE A 84 -3.10 2.07 8.68
N ARG A 85 -1.79 2.25 8.75
CA ARG A 85 -1.15 2.99 9.84
C ARG A 85 -1.67 4.41 9.94
N GLN A 86 -1.83 5.09 8.81
CA GLN A 86 -2.42 6.42 8.75
C GLN A 86 -3.85 6.43 9.31
N ALA A 87 -4.64 5.43 8.94
CA ALA A 87 -6.06 5.37 9.29
C ALA A 87 -6.29 5.07 10.77
N VAL A 88 -5.50 4.17 11.37
CA VAL A 88 -5.76 3.65 12.72
C VAL A 88 -4.58 3.84 13.68
N GLY A 89 -3.49 4.40 13.24
CA GLY A 89 -2.34 4.76 14.09
C GLY A 89 -1.31 3.65 14.29
N SER A 90 -1.72 2.39 14.22
CA SER A 90 -0.79 1.26 14.41
C SER A 90 -1.31 0.02 13.70
N LEU A 91 -0.41 -0.72 13.08
CA LEU A 91 -0.73 -2.02 12.49
C LEU A 91 -1.20 -3.04 13.53
N ASP A 92 -0.84 -2.83 14.80
CA ASP A 92 -1.22 -3.74 15.89
C ASP A 92 -2.72 -3.74 16.14
N ARG A 93 -3.45 -2.75 15.64
CA ARG A 93 -4.90 -2.67 15.77
C ARG A 93 -5.65 -3.52 14.75
N VAL A 94 -4.96 -4.06 13.76
CA VAL A 94 -5.58 -4.90 12.73
C VAL A 94 -5.78 -6.31 13.27
N LYS A 95 -7.01 -6.81 13.22
CA LYS A 95 -7.33 -8.16 13.65
C LYS A 95 -7.39 -9.15 12.49
N GLY A 96 -7.65 -8.67 11.30
CA GLY A 96 -7.71 -9.53 10.11
C GLY A 96 -8.02 -8.75 8.87
N ILE A 97 -7.78 -9.36 7.72
CA ILE A 97 -8.11 -8.82 6.40
C ILE A 97 -9.39 -9.50 5.94
N VAL A 98 -10.41 -8.68 5.65
CA VAL A 98 -11.70 -9.20 5.18
C VAL A 98 -11.62 -9.56 3.70
N ARG A 99 -11.12 -8.63 2.89
CA ARG A 99 -11.07 -8.79 1.44
C ARG A 99 -10.06 -7.83 0.82
N SER A 100 -9.42 -8.28 -0.25
CA SER A 100 -8.66 -7.38 -1.12
C SER A 100 -9.01 -7.69 -2.58
N LEU A 101 -8.99 -6.66 -3.41
CA LEU A 101 -9.18 -6.77 -4.86
C LEU A 101 -7.93 -6.22 -5.52
N ASN A 102 -7.28 -7.04 -6.34
CA ASN A 102 -5.99 -6.70 -6.94
C ASN A 102 -6.05 -6.85 -8.44
N PHE A 103 -5.47 -5.87 -9.15
CA PHE A 103 -5.39 -5.88 -10.60
C PHE A 103 -3.92 -5.96 -11.02
N VAL A 104 -3.63 -6.88 -11.93
CA VAL A 104 -2.30 -7.03 -12.52
C VAL A 104 -2.45 -6.84 -14.02
N VAL A 105 -1.84 -5.79 -14.55
CA VAL A 105 -1.86 -5.51 -16.00
C VAL A 105 -0.72 -6.30 -16.65
N CYS A 106 -1.09 -7.21 -17.55
CA CYS A 106 -0.11 -8.08 -18.20
C CYS A 106 -0.47 -8.29 -19.68
N THR A 107 0.48 -8.84 -20.43
CA THR A 107 0.25 -9.27 -21.82
C THR A 107 -0.64 -10.52 -21.83
N PRO A 108 -1.32 -10.77 -22.95
CA PRO A 108 -2.12 -12.00 -23.13
C PRO A 108 -1.29 -13.25 -22.98
#